data_c658f004fcd3ea80d4ab814df4b92c76
#
_entry.id   c658f004fcd3ea80d4ab814df4b92c76
#
_cell.length_a   1.000
_cell.length_b   1.000
_cell.length_c   1.000
_cell.angle_alpha   90.00
_cell.angle_beta   90.00
_cell.angle_gamma   90.00
#
_symmetry.space_group_name_H-M   'P 1'
#
loop_
_entity.id
_entity.type
_entity.pdbx_description
1 polymer ?
#
loop_
_entity_poly.entity_id
_entity_poly.type
_entity_poly.pdbx_seq_one_letter_code
_entity_poly.pdbx_strand_id
1 'polypeptide(L)'
;MKAYQYEIESRLIKMLMCLCVVLSFAGCNSDEEIEGDPYAGGKEPYGIRFLVDAPSPDRAYPGELVTYKAKGLSKWFNQQGKPDFSFFISNEKAEIVLATDTTITVKVPESLSSGIAHILLNEQIFYGPKLTVLGNVSVDKGYVVQKRIPGAIYSCLEHWSQKEHYHLVGSFMPLTSSDARIRCIAWIDNKGSVAGGWNGTYYKTDSGQGIGHDLKNPNSGEGGSYSYYAKSISYFNNDKSGNNPNVLISGKFTQYYPVQREQPTSVNNMMKVDHGIGMMFDNKQLPSIKNGRLISTRITRFNGGTKEAPVATFVTSDDKVIAVGNITQYCKIDIDRSYAEELAYEFTPVKTVLRMNNLGALDEDYRKNKEGVNGVIQDAYMDEEDGVVIVGSINSFDGINVNNIVRIDKNGNIDQQFLQNIGTGANGAITKIRYNKKRKKAMLVGMFTEFNGVPCSGVVMLNRDGTVDPTFKLRKMEGGTANFATILNDHDFVVMSGTFTKYD
;
A
#
# COMPACT_ATOMS: atom_id res chain seq x y z
N MET A 1 -55.98 -38.56 -19.05
CA MET A 1 -55.74 -38.51 -17.58
C MET A 1 -54.63 -37.59 -17.14
N LYS A 2 -53.47 -37.52 -17.79
CA LYS A 2 -52.35 -36.62 -17.36
C LYS A 2 -52.65 -35.12 -17.50
N ALA A 3 -53.43 -34.71 -18.49
CA ALA A 3 -53.77 -33.29 -18.73
C ALA A 3 -54.73 -32.73 -17.65
N TYR A 4 -55.63 -33.56 -17.14
CA TYR A 4 -56.60 -33.16 -16.13
C TYR A 4 -55.96 -32.98 -14.74
N GLN A 5 -54.92 -33.74 -14.49
CA GLN A 5 -54.18 -33.66 -13.22
C GLN A 5 -53.32 -32.37 -13.13
N TYR A 6 -52.75 -31.95 -14.26
CA TYR A 6 -51.96 -30.70 -14.35
C TYR A 6 -52.82 -29.44 -14.17
N GLU A 7 -54.10 -29.51 -14.65
CA GLU A 7 -55.02 -28.38 -14.50
C GLU A 7 -55.53 -28.20 -13.05
N ILE A 8 -55.71 -29.31 -12.33
CA ILE A 8 -56.08 -29.31 -10.91
C ILE A 8 -54.94 -28.80 -10.04
N GLU A 9 -53.70 -29.25 -10.26
CA GLU A 9 -52.50 -28.78 -9.57
C GLU A 9 -52.25 -27.29 -9.80
N SER A 10 -52.40 -26.80 -11.04
CA SER A 10 -52.26 -25.38 -11.36
C SER A 10 -53.32 -24.50 -10.68
N ARG A 11 -54.56 -24.99 -10.57
CA ARG A 11 -55.63 -24.29 -9.85
C ARG A 11 -55.44 -24.28 -8.34
N LEU A 12 -54.93 -25.40 -7.76
CA LEU A 12 -54.57 -25.47 -6.35
C LEU A 12 -53.42 -24.54 -5.97
N ILE A 13 -52.37 -24.46 -6.81
CA ILE A 13 -51.23 -23.56 -6.57
C ILE A 13 -51.67 -22.09 -6.67
N LYS A 14 -52.52 -21.73 -7.62
CA LYS A 14 -53.05 -20.38 -7.70
C LYS A 14 -53.99 -20.03 -6.53
N MET A 15 -54.74 -20.99 -6.05
CA MET A 15 -55.64 -20.80 -4.89
C MET A 15 -54.80 -20.69 -3.60
N LEU A 16 -53.67 -21.44 -3.47
CA LEU A 16 -52.77 -21.34 -2.36
C LEU A 16 -51.99 -19.99 -2.38
N MET A 17 -51.57 -19.51 -3.54
CA MET A 17 -50.97 -18.19 -3.68
C MET A 17 -51.91 -17.05 -3.33
N CYS A 18 -53.18 -17.13 -3.77
CA CYS A 18 -54.20 -16.15 -3.36
C CYS A 18 -54.47 -16.20 -1.84
N LEU A 19 -54.48 -17.38 -1.25
CA LEU A 19 -54.68 -17.53 0.21
C LEU A 19 -53.49 -16.96 1.01
N CYS A 20 -52.25 -17.13 0.52
CA CYS A 20 -51.04 -16.52 1.12
C CYS A 20 -51.02 -14.98 1.01
N VAL A 21 -51.51 -14.43 -0.10
CA VAL A 21 -51.64 -12.97 -0.28
C VAL A 21 -52.74 -12.39 0.64
N VAL A 22 -53.85 -13.08 0.82
CA VAL A 22 -54.92 -12.64 1.73
C VAL A 22 -54.51 -12.74 3.20
N LEU A 23 -53.70 -13.76 3.56
CA LEU A 23 -53.18 -13.90 4.93
C LEU A 23 -52.05 -12.88 5.24
N SER A 24 -51.35 -12.36 4.25
CA SER A 24 -50.34 -11.30 4.44
C SER A 24 -50.97 -9.91 4.64
N PHE A 25 -52.24 -9.71 4.32
CA PHE A 25 -52.97 -8.46 4.60
C PHE A 25 -53.82 -8.49 5.87
N ALA A 26 -53.95 -9.65 6.53
CA ALA A 26 -54.72 -9.79 7.76
C ALA A 26 -53.85 -9.60 9.04
N GLY A 27 -52.59 -9.26 8.89
CA GLY A 27 -51.62 -9.18 9.99
C GLY A 27 -51.23 -7.79 10.46
N CYS A 28 -51.92 -6.73 10.02
CA CYS A 28 -51.64 -5.37 10.50
C CYS A 28 -52.93 -4.55 10.63
N ASN A 29 -53.77 -4.93 11.55
CA ASN A 29 -54.77 -4.03 12.15
C ASN A 29 -55.06 -4.56 13.55
N SER A 30 -54.15 -4.35 14.47
CA SER A 30 -54.49 -4.11 15.85
C SER A 30 -54.15 -2.63 16.09
N ASP A 31 -55.09 -1.76 15.76
CA ASP A 31 -55.26 -0.53 16.51
C ASP A 31 -55.70 -0.95 17.94
N GLU A 32 -54.78 -1.55 18.68
CA GLU A 32 -54.79 -1.47 20.11
C GLU A 32 -54.47 -0.01 20.41
N GLU A 33 -55.50 0.81 20.60
CA GLU A 33 -55.33 2.06 21.33
C GLU A 33 -54.60 1.67 22.63
N ILE A 34 -53.31 1.97 22.70
CA ILE A 34 -52.57 1.90 23.96
C ILE A 34 -53.20 3.00 24.81
N GLU A 35 -54.23 2.63 25.60
CA GLU A 35 -54.79 3.50 26.65
C GLU A 35 -53.67 3.71 27.68
N GLY A 36 -52.97 4.79 27.53
CA GLY A 36 -51.90 5.26 28.39
C GLY A 36 -50.80 5.94 27.59
N ASP A 37 -50.33 7.05 28.08
CA ASP A 37 -49.13 7.69 27.56
C ASP A 37 -47.99 6.66 27.62
N PRO A 38 -47.40 6.20 26.48
CA PRO A 38 -46.31 5.26 26.47
C PRO A 38 -45.08 5.77 27.24
N TYR A 39 -45.11 7.03 27.66
CA TYR A 39 -44.12 7.67 28.52
C TYR A 39 -44.61 7.88 29.96
N ALA A 40 -45.86 7.45 30.30
CA ALA A 40 -46.38 7.51 31.66
C ALA A 40 -45.51 6.67 32.60
N GLY A 41 -44.77 7.31 33.48
CA GLY A 41 -43.79 6.68 34.38
C GLY A 41 -42.34 6.70 33.89
N GLY A 42 -42.09 7.29 32.73
CA GLY A 42 -40.70 7.58 32.28
C GLY A 42 -40.05 8.62 33.19
N LYS A 43 -38.70 8.55 33.30
CA LYS A 43 -37.93 9.60 33.98
C LYS A 43 -38.14 10.93 33.26
N GLU A 44 -38.32 12.01 34.03
CA GLU A 44 -38.36 13.38 33.50
C GLU A 44 -37.22 13.62 32.51
N PRO A 45 -37.50 14.18 31.31
CA PRO A 45 -36.47 14.50 30.35
C PRO A 45 -35.41 15.41 30.96
N TYR A 46 -34.14 15.09 30.82
CA TYR A 46 -33.04 15.88 31.37
C TYR A 46 -32.97 17.30 30.80
N GLY A 47 -33.70 17.57 29.70
CA GLY A 47 -33.85 18.89 29.11
C GLY A 47 -32.65 19.36 28.33
N ILE A 48 -31.59 18.53 28.21
CA ILE A 48 -30.41 18.86 27.42
C ILE A 48 -30.72 18.70 25.94
N ARG A 49 -30.42 19.73 25.16
CA ARG A 49 -30.59 19.72 23.72
C ARG A 49 -29.48 20.54 23.06
N PHE A 50 -28.73 19.96 22.15
CA PHE A 50 -27.87 20.71 21.23
C PHE A 50 -28.72 21.52 20.25
N LEU A 51 -28.28 22.70 19.94
CA LEU A 51 -28.80 23.49 18.83
C LEU A 51 -28.22 22.91 17.54
N VAL A 52 -28.99 22.95 16.43
CA VAL A 52 -28.65 22.30 15.15
C VAL A 52 -27.45 22.97 14.45
N ASP A 53 -27.02 24.11 14.96
CA ASP A 53 -25.89 24.87 14.40
C ASP A 53 -24.57 24.11 14.57
N ALA A 54 -23.71 24.23 13.57
CA ALA A 54 -22.34 23.73 13.66
C ALA A 54 -21.61 24.34 14.87
N PRO A 55 -20.63 23.62 15.45
CA PRO A 55 -19.76 24.21 16.47
C PRO A 55 -18.97 25.40 15.91
N SER A 56 -18.46 26.24 16.78
CA SER A 56 -17.64 27.40 16.39
C SER A 56 -16.25 27.31 17.00
N PRO A 57 -15.19 27.18 16.18
CA PRO A 57 -15.20 26.92 14.73
C PRO A 57 -15.76 25.53 14.39
N ASP A 58 -16.25 25.34 13.16
CA ASP A 58 -16.75 24.05 12.65
C ASP A 58 -15.62 23.08 12.27
N ARG A 59 -14.38 23.61 12.23
CA ARG A 59 -13.12 22.91 11.98
C ARG A 59 -12.08 23.37 12.97
N ALA A 60 -11.34 22.45 13.56
CA ALA A 60 -10.30 22.77 14.53
C ALA A 60 -9.15 21.76 14.49
N TYR A 61 -7.95 22.19 14.86
CA TYR A 61 -6.83 21.29 15.13
C TYR A 61 -6.93 20.69 16.54
N PRO A 62 -6.28 19.53 16.78
CA PRO A 62 -6.08 19.04 18.13
C PRO A 62 -5.47 20.14 19.03
N GLY A 63 -5.94 20.23 20.27
CA GLY A 63 -5.51 21.23 21.23
C GLY A 63 -6.24 22.59 21.14
N GLU A 64 -6.95 22.90 20.05
CA GLU A 64 -7.72 24.13 19.92
C GLU A 64 -9.04 24.09 20.70
N LEU A 65 -9.61 25.26 20.92
CA LEU A 65 -10.88 25.43 21.63
C LEU A 65 -12.05 25.51 20.63
N VAL A 66 -13.10 24.74 20.91
CA VAL A 66 -14.32 24.73 20.11
C VAL A 66 -15.53 24.91 21.02
N THR A 67 -16.46 25.78 20.62
CA THR A 67 -17.67 26.08 21.37
C THR A 67 -18.91 25.47 20.70
N TYR A 68 -19.68 24.73 21.46
CA TYR A 68 -20.95 24.14 21.08
C TYR A 68 -22.10 24.90 21.73
N LYS A 69 -23.20 25.09 20.99
CA LYS A 69 -24.43 25.66 21.52
C LYS A 69 -25.36 24.55 21.96
N ALA A 70 -25.84 24.64 23.18
CA ALA A 70 -26.82 23.70 23.77
C ALA A 70 -27.75 24.44 24.70
N LYS A 71 -28.83 23.81 25.17
CA LYS A 71 -29.79 24.35 26.13
C LYS A 71 -29.98 23.35 27.28
N GLY A 72 -30.42 23.87 28.43
CA GLY A 72 -30.79 23.06 29.60
C GLY A 72 -29.60 22.51 30.39
N LEU A 73 -28.45 23.15 30.27
CA LEU A 73 -27.21 22.71 30.90
C LEU A 73 -27.12 23.12 32.37
N SER A 74 -27.67 24.29 32.75
CA SER A 74 -27.53 24.87 34.08
C SER A 74 -28.06 23.97 35.20
N LYS A 75 -29.07 23.15 34.94
CA LYS A 75 -29.61 22.14 35.90
C LYS A 75 -28.59 21.09 36.31
N TRP A 76 -27.51 20.96 35.54
CA TRP A 76 -26.52 19.90 35.67
C TRP A 76 -25.12 20.46 36.01
N PHE A 77 -25.11 21.58 36.73
CA PHE A 77 -23.91 22.08 37.39
C PHE A 77 -23.97 21.77 38.88
N ASN A 78 -22.82 21.36 39.41
CA ASN A 78 -22.68 21.15 40.84
C ASN A 78 -22.67 22.48 41.62
N GLN A 79 -22.66 22.40 42.95
CA GLN A 79 -22.64 23.59 43.81
C GLN A 79 -21.41 24.51 43.59
N GLN A 80 -20.36 23.98 42.94
CA GLN A 80 -19.13 24.71 42.61
C GLN A 80 -19.20 25.28 41.19
N GLY A 81 -20.33 25.20 40.49
CA GLY A 81 -20.51 25.67 39.13
C GLY A 81 -19.81 24.82 38.04
N LYS A 82 -19.39 23.61 38.38
CA LYS A 82 -18.80 22.68 37.41
C LYS A 82 -19.84 21.73 36.82
N PRO A 83 -19.72 21.36 35.53
CA PRO A 83 -20.64 20.41 34.90
C PRO A 83 -20.56 19.02 35.55
N ASP A 84 -21.72 18.43 35.83
CA ASP A 84 -21.85 17.04 36.30
C ASP A 84 -22.00 16.05 35.14
N PHE A 85 -21.70 16.46 33.93
CA PHE A 85 -21.72 15.65 32.72
C PHE A 85 -20.35 15.59 32.09
N SER A 86 -20.13 14.55 31.28
CA SER A 86 -18.93 14.43 30.46
C SER A 86 -19.23 14.80 29.01
N PHE A 87 -18.29 15.43 28.33
CA PHE A 87 -18.39 15.80 26.92
C PHE A 87 -17.45 14.95 26.10
N PHE A 88 -17.93 14.45 24.97
CA PHE A 88 -17.16 13.63 24.05
C PHE A 88 -17.29 14.17 22.63
N ILE A 89 -16.22 13.98 21.84
CA ILE A 89 -16.23 14.14 20.40
C ILE A 89 -15.81 12.81 19.81
N SER A 90 -16.63 12.20 18.94
CA SER A 90 -16.55 10.76 18.66
C SER A 90 -16.59 9.95 19.97
N ASN A 91 -15.61 9.11 20.23
CA ASN A 91 -15.52 8.34 21.47
C ASN A 91 -14.43 8.85 22.42
N GLU A 92 -13.84 10.03 22.15
CA GLU A 92 -12.82 10.62 23.00
C GLU A 92 -13.42 11.67 23.93
N LYS A 93 -13.10 11.56 25.21
CA LYS A 93 -13.50 12.54 26.22
C LYS A 93 -12.75 13.85 26.00
N ALA A 94 -13.49 14.95 25.78
CA ALA A 94 -12.94 16.28 25.66
C ALA A 94 -12.93 17.00 27.01
N GLU A 95 -11.89 17.77 27.27
CA GLU A 95 -11.81 18.63 28.44
C GLU A 95 -12.78 19.82 28.29
N ILE A 96 -13.72 19.97 29.23
CA ILE A 96 -14.61 21.13 29.26
C ILE A 96 -13.85 22.29 29.91
N VAL A 97 -13.54 23.30 29.10
CA VAL A 97 -12.83 24.52 29.58
C VAL A 97 -13.82 25.51 30.19
N LEU A 98 -14.99 25.66 29.55
CA LEU A 98 -16.05 26.55 30.01
C LEU A 98 -17.39 25.95 29.63
N ALA A 99 -18.36 25.99 30.57
CA ALA A 99 -19.73 25.68 30.29
C ALA A 99 -20.67 26.74 30.87
N THR A 100 -21.68 27.10 30.13
CA THR A 100 -22.79 27.99 30.56
C THR A 100 -24.13 27.28 30.28
N ASP A 101 -25.26 27.90 30.58
CA ASP A 101 -26.57 27.30 30.26
C ASP A 101 -26.78 27.05 28.75
N THR A 102 -26.08 27.81 27.91
CA THR A 102 -26.32 27.82 26.46
C THR A 102 -25.10 27.44 25.61
N THR A 103 -23.93 27.28 26.21
CA THR A 103 -22.68 26.98 25.49
C THR A 103 -21.78 26.05 26.28
N ILE A 104 -21.02 25.22 25.55
CA ILE A 104 -19.95 24.39 26.08
C ILE A 104 -18.72 24.62 25.22
N THR A 105 -17.64 25.13 25.82
CA THR A 105 -16.34 25.25 25.18
C THR A 105 -15.46 24.12 25.66
N VAL A 106 -14.93 23.36 24.72
CA VAL A 106 -14.08 22.20 24.97
C VAL A 106 -12.75 22.35 24.26
N LYS A 107 -11.71 21.73 24.82
CA LYS A 107 -10.43 21.55 24.15
C LYS A 107 -10.48 20.28 23.32
N VAL A 108 -10.15 20.38 22.04
CA VAL A 108 -10.11 19.24 21.11
C VAL A 108 -9.00 18.27 21.56
N PRO A 109 -9.31 16.99 21.82
CA PRO A 109 -8.30 16.01 22.22
C PRO A 109 -7.19 15.83 21.17
N GLU A 110 -5.96 15.56 21.61
CA GLU A 110 -4.78 15.44 20.73
C GLU A 110 -4.87 14.28 19.74
N SER A 111 -5.57 13.21 20.10
CA SER A 111 -5.70 11.99 19.30
C SER A 111 -7.05 11.87 18.58
N LEU A 112 -7.77 12.98 18.44
CA LEU A 112 -9.14 12.97 17.94
C LEU A 112 -9.20 12.93 16.41
N SER A 113 -10.14 12.14 15.88
CA SER A 113 -10.63 12.23 14.50
C SER A 113 -11.95 13.01 14.42
N SER A 114 -12.30 13.48 13.20
CA SER A 114 -13.59 14.14 12.96
C SER A 114 -14.76 13.27 13.41
N GLY A 115 -15.72 13.85 14.13
CA GLY A 115 -16.84 13.07 14.64
C GLY A 115 -17.95 13.89 15.24
N ILE A 116 -18.99 13.19 15.69
CA ILE A 116 -20.18 13.76 16.33
C ILE A 116 -19.88 14.03 17.80
N ALA A 117 -20.20 15.24 18.25
CA ALA A 117 -20.14 15.57 19.67
C ALA A 117 -21.31 14.93 20.43
N HIS A 118 -21.08 14.57 21.70
CA HIS A 118 -22.17 14.15 22.58
C HIS A 118 -21.85 14.46 24.04
N ILE A 119 -22.93 14.64 24.80
CA ILE A 119 -22.90 14.74 26.25
C ILE A 119 -23.33 13.38 26.81
N LEU A 120 -22.60 12.89 27.80
CA LEU A 120 -22.95 11.73 28.61
C LEU A 120 -23.33 12.21 30.02
N LEU A 121 -24.57 11.97 30.42
CA LEU A 121 -25.11 12.28 31.75
C LEU A 121 -25.95 11.10 32.26
N ASN A 122 -25.62 10.55 33.43
CA ASN A 122 -26.33 9.44 34.04
C ASN A 122 -26.66 8.31 33.06
N GLU A 123 -25.66 7.87 32.29
CA GLU A 123 -25.75 6.82 31.25
C GLU A 123 -26.61 7.18 30.04
N GLN A 124 -27.13 8.39 29.95
CA GLN A 124 -27.89 8.88 28.79
C GLN A 124 -26.97 9.73 27.88
N ILE A 125 -27.08 9.51 26.56
CA ILE A 125 -26.29 10.21 25.55
C ILE A 125 -27.15 11.23 24.80
N PHE A 126 -26.64 12.46 24.72
CA PHE A 126 -27.27 13.54 23.95
C PHE A 126 -26.34 13.90 22.78
N TYR A 127 -26.74 13.56 21.56
CA TYR A 127 -25.95 13.81 20.36
C TYR A 127 -26.03 15.27 19.92
N GLY A 128 -24.88 15.80 19.53
CA GLY A 128 -24.70 17.16 19.04
C GLY A 128 -24.19 17.21 17.59
N PRO A 129 -23.77 18.39 17.11
CA PRO A 129 -23.24 18.57 15.77
C PRO A 129 -21.86 17.93 15.59
N LYS A 130 -21.52 17.66 14.33
CA LYS A 130 -20.22 17.12 13.94
C LYS A 130 -19.14 18.21 13.98
N LEU A 131 -17.98 17.89 14.54
CA LEU A 131 -16.73 18.65 14.39
C LEU A 131 -15.88 18.03 13.30
N THR A 132 -15.32 18.86 12.41
CA THR A 132 -14.25 18.43 11.50
C THR A 132 -12.91 18.72 12.16
N VAL A 133 -12.20 17.67 12.56
CA VAL A 133 -10.86 17.80 13.12
C VAL A 133 -9.85 17.84 11.97
N LEU A 134 -9.08 18.93 11.95
CA LEU A 134 -8.00 19.12 10.97
C LEU A 134 -6.79 18.33 11.43
N GLY A 135 -6.29 17.46 10.56
CA GLY A 135 -5.06 16.73 10.82
C GLY A 135 -3.84 17.52 10.33
N ASN A 136 -2.65 17.12 10.80
CA ASN A 136 -1.38 17.65 10.29
C ASN A 136 -1.05 17.15 8.90
N VAL A 137 -1.94 16.31 8.32
CA VAL A 137 -1.83 15.80 6.95
C VAL A 137 -2.97 16.38 6.14
N SER A 138 -2.64 17.20 5.17
CA SER A 138 -3.59 17.80 4.22
C SER A 138 -3.05 17.64 2.80
N VAL A 139 -3.95 17.75 1.81
CA VAL A 139 -3.52 17.82 0.42
C VAL A 139 -2.76 19.13 0.22
N ASP A 140 -1.49 19.03 -0.14
CA ASP A 140 -0.70 20.19 -0.57
C ASP A 140 -1.26 20.72 -1.89
N LYS A 141 -1.92 21.88 -1.83
CA LYS A 141 -2.50 22.52 -3.02
C LYS A 141 -1.44 23.08 -3.96
N GLY A 142 -0.22 23.31 -3.46
CA GLY A 142 0.94 23.73 -4.25
C GLY A 142 1.60 22.59 -5.01
N TYR A 143 1.39 21.35 -4.55
CA TYR A 143 1.92 20.13 -5.18
C TYR A 143 0.85 19.49 -6.05
N VAL A 144 0.83 19.85 -7.31
CA VAL A 144 -0.16 19.34 -8.26
C VAL A 144 0.51 18.33 -9.18
N VAL A 145 0.37 17.04 -8.87
CA VAL A 145 0.65 16.00 -9.85
C VAL A 145 -0.33 16.20 -11.00
N GLN A 146 0.16 16.85 -12.05
CA GLN A 146 -0.66 17.10 -13.23
C GLN A 146 -1.18 15.77 -13.76
N LYS A 147 -2.36 15.78 -14.41
CA LYS A 147 -3.12 14.64 -14.99
C LYS A 147 -2.32 13.72 -15.95
N ARG A 148 -0.99 13.71 -15.86
CA ARG A 148 -0.06 13.12 -16.83
C ARG A 148 0.52 11.75 -16.44
N ILE A 149 0.15 11.21 -15.27
CA ILE A 149 0.56 9.87 -14.83
C ILE A 149 -0.68 9.00 -14.64
N PRO A 150 -1.28 8.49 -15.72
CA PRO A 150 -2.44 7.61 -15.63
C PRO A 150 -1.96 6.19 -15.32
N GLY A 151 -2.32 5.68 -14.15
CA GLY A 151 -2.00 4.34 -13.71
C GLY A 151 -1.46 4.29 -12.29
N ALA A 152 -1.05 3.09 -11.87
CA ALA A 152 -0.57 2.88 -10.50
C ALA A 152 0.93 3.23 -10.38
N ILE A 153 1.27 3.93 -9.31
CA ILE A 153 2.64 4.14 -8.85
C ILE A 153 2.92 3.06 -7.79
N TYR A 154 3.97 2.26 -7.99
CA TYR A 154 4.33 1.18 -7.08
C TYR A 154 5.46 1.54 -6.12
N SER A 155 6.39 2.38 -6.58
CA SER A 155 7.50 2.86 -5.76
C SER A 155 7.95 4.24 -6.19
N CYS A 156 8.54 4.98 -5.26
CA CYS A 156 9.18 6.25 -5.52
C CYS A 156 10.54 6.28 -4.82
N LEU A 157 11.47 7.02 -5.42
CA LEU A 157 12.82 7.23 -4.91
C LEU A 157 13.13 8.71 -4.96
N GLU A 158 13.42 9.33 -3.81
CA GLU A 158 13.84 10.73 -3.78
C GLU A 158 15.15 10.91 -4.53
N HIS A 159 15.27 12.01 -5.26
CA HIS A 159 16.47 12.29 -6.05
C HIS A 159 17.67 12.50 -5.12
N TRP A 160 18.80 11.86 -5.44
CA TRP A 160 20.01 11.83 -4.62
C TRP A 160 20.60 13.21 -4.26
N SER A 161 20.35 14.25 -5.07
CA SER A 161 20.90 15.61 -4.87
C SER A 161 19.85 16.73 -4.84
N GLN A 162 18.63 16.45 -5.21
CA GLN A 162 17.54 17.43 -5.27
C GLN A 162 16.42 16.98 -4.34
N LYS A 163 16.29 17.65 -3.22
CA LYS A 163 15.20 17.37 -2.27
C LYS A 163 13.84 17.58 -2.91
N GLU A 164 12.85 16.79 -2.48
CA GLU A 164 11.45 16.86 -2.95
C GLU A 164 11.28 16.57 -4.46
N HIS A 165 12.32 16.07 -5.12
CA HIS A 165 12.22 15.53 -6.47
C HIS A 165 12.21 14.01 -6.39
N TYR A 166 11.34 13.36 -7.17
CA TYR A 166 11.14 11.92 -7.04
C TYR A 166 11.19 11.22 -8.39
N HIS A 167 11.82 10.07 -8.40
CA HIS A 167 11.70 9.08 -9.46
C HIS A 167 10.54 8.17 -9.12
N LEU A 168 9.59 8.05 -10.04
CA LEU A 168 8.41 7.21 -9.90
C LEU A 168 8.52 5.99 -10.80
N VAL A 169 8.15 4.84 -10.28
CA VAL A 169 8.00 3.62 -11.08
C VAL A 169 6.63 2.99 -10.82
N GLY A 170 6.05 2.41 -11.88
CA GLY A 170 4.69 1.89 -11.76
C GLY A 170 4.18 1.18 -13.02
N SER A 171 2.86 1.11 -13.14
CA SER A 171 2.16 0.64 -14.35
C SER A 171 1.37 1.80 -14.97
N PHE A 172 2.06 2.80 -15.44
CA PHE A 172 1.46 3.97 -16.07
C PHE A 172 1.97 4.17 -17.49
N MET A 173 1.09 4.62 -18.37
CA MET A 173 1.34 4.86 -19.77
C MET A 173 0.95 6.30 -20.15
N PRO A 174 1.53 6.88 -21.18
CA PRO A 174 1.13 8.22 -21.61
C PRO A 174 -0.32 8.23 -22.12
N LEU A 175 -1.04 9.31 -21.80
CA LEU A 175 -2.43 9.51 -22.26
C LEU A 175 -2.52 9.94 -23.73
N THR A 176 -1.48 10.55 -24.28
CA THR A 176 -1.44 11.08 -25.64
C THR A 176 -0.10 10.80 -26.30
N SER A 177 -0.05 10.84 -27.64
CA SER A 177 1.18 10.70 -28.42
C SER A 177 2.21 11.82 -28.13
N SER A 178 1.76 13.00 -27.73
CA SER A 178 2.62 14.09 -27.29
C SER A 178 3.27 13.86 -25.92
N ASP A 179 2.63 13.00 -25.09
CA ASP A 179 3.15 12.61 -23.77
C ASP A 179 3.87 11.25 -23.79
N ALA A 180 4.20 10.75 -24.98
CA ALA A 180 4.78 9.43 -25.26
C ALA A 180 6.10 9.09 -24.56
N ARG A 181 6.54 9.91 -23.58
CA ARG A 181 7.85 9.87 -22.97
C ARG A 181 7.92 9.14 -21.64
N ILE A 182 6.77 8.70 -21.15
CA ILE A 182 6.64 8.10 -19.83
C ILE A 182 6.11 6.68 -20.01
N ARG A 183 7.00 5.68 -19.89
CA ARG A 183 6.60 4.26 -19.89
C ARG A 183 7.02 3.65 -18.57
N CYS A 184 6.11 3.67 -17.59
CA CYS A 184 6.29 3.06 -16.27
C CYS A 184 7.42 3.66 -15.40
N ILE A 185 8.12 4.69 -15.90
CA ILE A 185 9.17 5.43 -15.20
C ILE A 185 8.93 6.91 -15.45
N ALA A 186 8.91 7.73 -14.40
CA ALA A 186 8.74 9.16 -14.50
C ALA A 186 9.61 9.88 -13.46
N TRP A 187 9.92 11.13 -13.72
CA TRP A 187 10.51 12.03 -12.76
C TRP A 187 9.56 13.20 -12.51
N ILE A 188 9.36 13.53 -11.25
CA ILE A 188 8.56 14.67 -10.82
C ILE A 188 9.43 15.65 -10.02
N ASP A 189 9.20 16.93 -10.24
CA ASP A 189 9.84 18.00 -9.49
C ASP A 189 9.13 18.28 -8.15
N ASN A 190 9.64 19.23 -7.38
CA ASN A 190 9.11 19.65 -6.09
C ASN A 190 7.73 20.33 -6.14
N LYS A 191 7.15 20.49 -7.33
CA LYS A 191 5.78 21.00 -7.54
C LYS A 191 4.84 19.93 -8.08
N GLY A 192 5.35 18.69 -8.24
CA GLY A 192 4.60 17.57 -8.82
C GLY A 192 4.50 17.61 -10.34
N SER A 193 5.24 18.51 -11.01
CA SER A 193 5.27 18.54 -12.48
C SER A 193 6.12 17.40 -13.01
N VAL A 194 5.65 16.72 -14.04
CA VAL A 194 6.43 15.71 -14.73
C VAL A 194 7.50 16.39 -15.56
N ALA A 195 8.75 16.24 -15.15
CA ALA A 195 9.88 16.76 -15.92
C ALA A 195 10.15 15.90 -17.15
N GLY A 196 10.55 16.53 -18.24
CA GLY A 196 10.73 15.90 -19.56
C GLY A 196 11.91 14.96 -19.69
N GLY A 197 12.69 14.74 -18.67
CA GLY A 197 13.83 13.84 -18.62
C GLY A 197 14.34 13.69 -17.20
N TRP A 198 15.00 12.58 -16.94
CA TRP A 198 15.55 12.23 -15.64
C TRP A 198 16.63 13.20 -15.10
N ASN A 199 17.27 13.94 -15.96
CA ASN A 199 18.29 14.94 -15.62
C ASN A 199 17.87 16.39 -15.94
N GLY A 200 16.56 16.65 -16.07
CA GLY A 200 16.05 17.99 -16.37
C GLY A 200 16.22 18.42 -17.82
N THR A 201 16.75 17.57 -18.70
CA THR A 201 16.93 17.90 -20.11
C THR A 201 15.66 17.56 -20.88
N TYR A 202 15.05 18.56 -21.49
CA TYR A 202 13.89 18.42 -22.36
C TYR A 202 14.25 17.65 -23.65
N TYR A 203 13.89 16.37 -23.72
CA TYR A 203 13.98 15.65 -24.97
C TYR A 203 12.64 15.65 -25.69
N LYS A 204 12.55 16.46 -26.74
CA LYS A 204 11.45 16.46 -27.70
C LYS A 204 11.62 15.28 -28.67
N THR A 205 11.17 14.09 -28.34
CA THR A 205 11.19 12.99 -29.32
C THR A 205 9.96 12.09 -29.21
N ASP A 206 9.49 11.65 -30.36
CA ASP A 206 8.30 10.84 -30.58
C ASP A 206 8.41 9.37 -30.09
N SER A 207 9.54 8.97 -29.52
CA SER A 207 9.78 7.63 -28.98
C SER A 207 9.90 7.68 -27.46
N GLY A 208 8.90 7.18 -26.75
CA GLY A 208 8.85 7.17 -25.29
C GLY A 208 10.00 6.39 -24.69
N GLN A 209 10.74 7.05 -23.76
CA GLN A 209 11.71 6.41 -22.88
C GLN A 209 10.98 5.54 -21.84
N GLY A 210 11.54 4.39 -21.48
CA GLY A 210 11.01 3.53 -20.44
C GLY A 210 11.09 2.06 -20.78
N ILE A 211 10.29 1.26 -20.11
CA ILE A 211 10.30 -0.20 -20.21
C ILE A 211 9.26 -0.74 -21.20
N GLY A 212 9.47 -1.96 -21.64
CA GLY A 212 8.57 -2.66 -22.55
C GLY A 212 8.82 -4.15 -22.62
N HIS A 213 8.22 -4.81 -23.60
CA HIS A 213 8.41 -6.22 -23.90
C HIS A 213 9.07 -6.45 -25.24
N ASP A 214 10.04 -7.37 -25.28
CA ASP A 214 10.51 -8.03 -26.48
C ASP A 214 9.76 -9.35 -26.62
N LEU A 215 8.92 -9.48 -27.64
CA LEU A 215 8.18 -10.72 -27.91
C LEU A 215 9.09 -11.92 -28.21
N LYS A 216 10.34 -11.68 -28.60
CA LYS A 216 11.35 -12.73 -28.82
C LYS A 216 12.04 -13.16 -27.53
N ASN A 217 11.91 -12.40 -26.43
CA ASN A 217 12.50 -12.76 -25.16
C ASN A 217 11.64 -13.81 -24.47
N PRO A 218 12.16 -14.99 -24.10
CA PRO A 218 11.42 -16.07 -23.46
C PRO A 218 10.78 -15.67 -22.12
N ASN A 219 11.21 -14.56 -21.50
CA ASN A 219 10.65 -14.05 -20.26
C ASN A 219 9.43 -13.13 -20.48
N SER A 220 9.06 -12.81 -21.72
CA SER A 220 7.94 -11.93 -22.03
C SER A 220 6.56 -12.52 -21.74
N GLY A 221 6.49 -13.86 -21.52
CA GLY A 221 5.24 -14.57 -21.29
C GLY A 221 4.44 -14.82 -22.57
N GLU A 222 3.64 -15.89 -22.61
CA GLU A 222 2.74 -16.17 -23.70
C GLU A 222 1.49 -15.30 -23.62
N GLY A 223 1.10 -14.75 -24.75
CA GLY A 223 -0.17 -14.04 -24.94
C GLY A 223 -0.06 -12.53 -24.81
N GLY A 224 -0.26 -11.86 -25.90
CA GLY A 224 -0.27 -10.43 -26.23
C GLY A 224 -0.92 -9.44 -25.25
N SER A 225 -0.85 -9.66 -23.97
CA SER A 225 -1.22 -8.70 -22.95
C SER A 225 -0.01 -7.83 -22.64
N TYR A 226 -0.08 -6.58 -23.06
CA TYR A 226 0.94 -5.53 -22.87
C TYR A 226 1.04 -5.06 -21.40
N SER A 227 1.01 -5.97 -20.43
CA SER A 227 1.11 -5.63 -19.01
C SER A 227 2.56 -5.69 -18.54
N TYR A 228 3.36 -4.66 -18.89
CA TYR A 228 4.64 -4.42 -18.26
C TYR A 228 4.52 -3.32 -17.20
N TYR A 229 5.35 -3.43 -16.18
CA TYR A 229 5.41 -2.46 -15.09
C TYR A 229 6.80 -2.48 -14.43
N ALA A 230 7.20 -1.35 -13.87
CA ALA A 230 8.32 -1.26 -12.95
C ALA A 230 7.78 -1.22 -11.52
N LYS A 231 8.34 -2.02 -10.62
CA LYS A 231 7.81 -2.19 -9.26
C LYS A 231 8.73 -1.68 -8.17
N SER A 232 10.03 -1.80 -8.37
CA SER A 232 11.05 -1.42 -7.38
C SER A 232 12.10 -0.54 -8.03
N ILE A 233 12.59 0.44 -7.26
CA ILE A 233 13.68 1.35 -7.65
C ILE A 233 14.58 1.61 -6.45
N SER A 234 15.91 1.55 -6.63
CA SER A 234 16.89 1.74 -5.56
C SER A 234 18.20 2.32 -6.12
N TYR A 235 18.92 3.08 -5.31
CA TYR A 235 20.29 3.49 -5.61
C TYR A 235 21.30 2.40 -5.23
N PHE A 236 22.38 2.30 -6.01
CA PHE A 236 23.62 1.67 -5.56
C PHE A 236 24.36 2.63 -4.62
N ASN A 237 25.02 2.08 -3.60
CA ASN A 237 25.70 2.91 -2.59
C ASN A 237 27.08 3.40 -3.06
N ASN A 238 27.89 2.50 -3.61
CA ASN A 238 29.26 2.75 -4.03
C ASN A 238 29.44 2.70 -5.55
N ASP A 239 28.54 2.00 -6.26
CA ASP A 239 28.59 1.88 -7.73
C ASP A 239 27.97 3.14 -8.36
N LYS A 240 28.85 3.96 -8.95
CA LYS A 240 28.52 5.31 -9.43
C LYS A 240 28.99 5.52 -10.87
N SER A 241 28.29 6.38 -11.58
CA SER A 241 28.70 6.98 -12.83
C SER A 241 29.21 8.41 -12.57
N GLY A 242 30.53 8.62 -12.51
CA GLY A 242 31.11 9.83 -11.95
C GLY A 242 30.81 9.93 -10.43
N ASN A 243 30.24 11.05 -9.99
CA ASN A 243 29.87 11.27 -8.59
C ASN A 243 28.43 10.85 -8.24
N ASN A 244 27.70 10.33 -9.21
CA ASN A 244 26.26 10.08 -9.10
C ASN A 244 25.97 8.58 -8.96
N PRO A 245 25.08 8.18 -8.06
CA PRO A 245 24.76 6.77 -7.85
C PRO A 245 24.05 6.17 -9.08
N ASN A 246 24.41 4.94 -9.43
CA ASN A 246 23.64 4.16 -10.40
C ASN A 246 22.31 3.70 -9.78
N VAL A 247 21.36 3.37 -10.63
CA VAL A 247 19.99 3.04 -10.24
C VAL A 247 19.64 1.63 -10.69
N LEU A 248 19.11 0.82 -9.76
CA LEU A 248 18.48 -0.46 -10.04
C LEU A 248 16.99 -0.25 -10.23
N ILE A 249 16.43 -0.78 -11.31
CA ILE A 249 14.97 -0.82 -11.54
C ILE A 249 14.56 -2.26 -11.83
N SER A 250 13.49 -2.72 -11.20
CA SER A 250 12.96 -4.06 -11.43
C SER A 250 11.44 -4.08 -11.55
N GLY A 251 10.91 -5.13 -12.17
CA GLY A 251 9.48 -5.28 -12.40
C GLY A 251 9.19 -6.40 -13.40
N LYS A 252 8.18 -6.24 -14.22
CA LYS A 252 7.85 -7.12 -15.34
C LYS A 252 8.14 -6.42 -16.65
N PHE A 253 9.31 -6.65 -17.23
CA PHE A 253 9.71 -6.06 -18.51
C PHE A 253 10.92 -6.79 -19.09
N THR A 254 11.03 -6.85 -20.41
CA THR A 254 12.14 -7.51 -21.11
C THR A 254 12.89 -6.59 -22.05
N GLN A 255 12.46 -5.34 -22.15
CA GLN A 255 13.16 -4.31 -22.92
C GLN A 255 13.20 -2.98 -22.19
N TYR A 256 14.25 -2.23 -22.45
CA TYR A 256 14.37 -0.82 -22.11
C TYR A 256 14.57 0.02 -23.37
N TYR A 257 13.76 1.05 -23.51
CA TYR A 257 13.81 2.04 -24.59
C TYR A 257 14.57 3.27 -24.09
N PRO A 258 15.82 3.47 -24.54
CA PRO A 258 16.58 4.65 -24.19
C PRO A 258 16.02 5.91 -24.88
N VAL A 259 16.55 7.08 -24.51
CA VAL A 259 16.20 8.35 -25.15
C VAL A 259 16.67 8.38 -26.61
N GLN A 260 15.84 8.94 -27.51
CA GLN A 260 16.16 9.24 -28.90
C GLN A 260 16.52 8.04 -29.79
N ARG A 261 15.53 7.48 -30.50
CA ARG A 261 15.70 6.59 -31.68
C ARG A 261 16.76 5.48 -31.55
N GLU A 262 17.30 5.27 -30.37
CA GLU A 262 18.21 4.17 -30.10
C GLU A 262 17.42 2.86 -30.07
N GLN A 263 18.04 1.80 -30.56
CA GLN A 263 17.44 0.46 -30.50
C GLN A 263 17.20 0.06 -29.03
N PRO A 264 16.07 -0.58 -28.73
CA PRO A 264 15.81 -1.07 -27.41
C PRO A 264 16.87 -2.08 -26.98
N THR A 265 17.17 -2.10 -25.68
CA THR A 265 18.13 -3.03 -25.08
C THR A 265 17.37 -4.12 -24.34
N SER A 266 17.70 -5.39 -24.61
CA SER A 266 17.11 -6.53 -23.91
C SER A 266 17.60 -6.61 -22.47
N VAL A 267 16.66 -6.88 -21.56
CA VAL A 267 16.87 -7.03 -20.11
C VAL A 267 15.96 -8.14 -19.57
N ASN A 268 16.16 -8.56 -18.33
CA ASN A 268 15.44 -9.70 -17.75
C ASN A 268 14.75 -9.31 -16.44
N ASN A 269 13.66 -8.52 -16.53
CA ASN A 269 12.88 -8.03 -15.39
C ASN A 269 13.66 -7.15 -14.40
N MET A 270 14.91 -6.88 -14.69
CA MET A 270 15.80 -5.98 -13.95
C MET A 270 16.73 -5.25 -14.88
N MET A 271 17.13 -4.04 -14.51
CA MET A 271 18.13 -3.27 -15.21
C MET A 271 18.88 -2.34 -14.27
N LYS A 272 20.13 -2.06 -14.60
CA LYS A 272 20.92 -1.00 -14.00
C LYS A 272 21.11 0.11 -15.01
N VAL A 273 20.79 1.31 -14.58
CA VAL A 273 20.94 2.53 -15.37
C VAL A 273 21.81 3.53 -14.62
N ASP A 274 22.41 4.49 -15.32
CA ASP A 274 23.05 5.61 -14.66
C ASP A 274 22.01 6.55 -14.03
N HIS A 275 22.46 7.57 -13.33
CA HIS A 275 21.62 8.56 -12.68
C HIS A 275 20.71 9.35 -13.63
N GLY A 276 21.05 9.41 -14.91
CA GLY A 276 20.26 10.05 -15.97
C GLY A 276 19.33 9.09 -16.73
N ILE A 277 19.13 7.89 -16.20
CA ILE A 277 18.49 6.73 -16.85
C ILE A 277 19.15 6.35 -18.17
N GLY A 278 20.41 6.68 -18.35
CA GLY A 278 21.20 6.13 -19.45
C GLY A 278 21.41 4.63 -19.25
N MET A 279 21.02 3.80 -20.24
CA MET A 279 21.30 2.37 -20.16
C MET A 279 22.82 2.16 -20.19
N MET A 280 23.31 1.45 -19.19
CA MET A 280 24.69 0.98 -19.17
C MET A 280 24.81 -0.28 -20.01
N PHE A 281 25.51 -0.20 -21.13
CA PHE A 281 25.71 -1.33 -22.03
C PHE A 281 27.17 -1.47 -22.44
N ASP A 282 27.52 -2.68 -22.85
CA ASP A 282 28.76 -3.01 -23.54
C ASP A 282 28.45 -3.32 -25.00
N ASN A 283 29.33 -2.88 -25.91
CA ASN A 283 29.28 -3.31 -27.29
C ASN A 283 29.98 -4.67 -27.40
N LYS A 284 29.27 -5.69 -27.84
CA LYS A 284 29.79 -7.02 -28.13
C LYS A 284 29.79 -7.27 -29.62
N GLN A 285 30.80 -7.95 -30.10
CA GLN A 285 30.87 -8.42 -31.49
C GLN A 285 30.15 -9.78 -31.56
N LEU A 286 28.92 -9.81 -32.06
CA LEU A 286 28.15 -11.03 -32.23
C LEU A 286 28.05 -11.42 -33.69
N PRO A 287 28.06 -12.71 -34.03
CA PRO A 287 27.89 -13.16 -35.42
C PRO A 287 26.46 -12.88 -35.88
N SER A 288 26.30 -12.52 -37.15
CA SER A 288 25.01 -12.42 -37.80
C SER A 288 24.55 -13.79 -38.28
N ILE A 289 23.28 -14.13 -38.01
CA ILE A 289 22.64 -15.35 -38.53
C ILE A 289 22.67 -15.39 -40.04
N LYS A 290 22.61 -14.24 -40.72
CA LYS A 290 22.49 -14.17 -42.18
C LYS A 290 23.77 -14.47 -42.93
N ASN A 291 24.92 -14.07 -42.41
CA ASN A 291 26.17 -14.12 -43.16
C ASN A 291 27.41 -14.39 -42.27
N GLY A 292 27.25 -14.69 -41.00
CA GLY A 292 28.34 -14.96 -40.06
C GLY A 292 29.24 -13.75 -39.74
N ARG A 293 29.00 -12.57 -40.33
CA ARG A 293 29.81 -11.39 -40.03
C ARG A 293 29.57 -10.92 -38.61
N LEU A 294 30.63 -10.45 -37.97
CA LEU A 294 30.53 -9.86 -36.64
C LEU A 294 29.86 -8.48 -36.71
N ILE A 295 28.82 -8.29 -35.93
CA ILE A 295 28.04 -7.06 -35.82
C ILE A 295 28.17 -6.55 -34.38
N SER A 296 28.46 -5.25 -34.24
CA SER A 296 28.44 -4.59 -32.92
C SER A 296 27.02 -4.56 -32.35
N THR A 297 26.80 -5.33 -31.30
CA THR A 297 25.49 -5.49 -30.63
C THR A 297 25.56 -4.96 -29.22
N ARG A 298 24.57 -4.14 -28.81
CA ARG A 298 24.47 -3.60 -27.46
C ARG A 298 23.92 -4.66 -26.51
N ILE A 299 24.73 -5.02 -25.53
CA ILE A 299 24.32 -5.92 -24.44
C ILE A 299 24.32 -5.13 -23.14
N THR A 300 23.28 -5.29 -22.33
CA THR A 300 23.22 -4.65 -21.00
C THR A 300 24.45 -5.05 -20.16
N ARG A 301 25.10 -4.05 -19.53
CA ARG A 301 26.24 -4.32 -18.64
C ARG A 301 25.81 -5.07 -17.39
N PHE A 302 24.58 -4.81 -16.88
CA PHE A 302 23.95 -5.60 -15.85
C PHE A 302 23.28 -6.82 -16.51
N ASN A 303 24.06 -7.86 -16.72
CA ASN A 303 23.59 -9.07 -17.40
C ASN A 303 23.12 -10.11 -16.39
N GLY A 304 21.96 -9.88 -15.82
CA GLY A 304 21.29 -10.75 -14.87
C GLY A 304 19.85 -10.33 -14.65
N GLY A 305 19.09 -11.20 -14.02
CA GLY A 305 17.69 -10.96 -13.72
C GLY A 305 16.95 -12.24 -13.37
N THR A 306 15.64 -12.22 -13.55
CA THR A 306 14.76 -13.31 -13.18
C THR A 306 13.77 -13.60 -14.29
N LYS A 307 13.35 -14.86 -14.42
CA LYS A 307 12.30 -15.25 -15.35
C LYS A 307 10.97 -14.64 -14.95
N GLU A 308 10.60 -14.78 -13.67
CA GLU A 308 9.41 -14.18 -13.10
C GLU A 308 9.74 -12.79 -12.56
N ALA A 309 8.77 -11.88 -12.63
CA ALA A 309 8.92 -10.54 -12.07
C ALA A 309 9.14 -10.59 -10.55
N PRO A 310 10.17 -9.94 -10.01
CA PRO A 310 10.37 -9.87 -8.58
C PRO A 310 9.26 -9.05 -7.91
N VAL A 311 8.93 -9.40 -6.67
CA VAL A 311 8.04 -8.63 -5.82
C VAL A 311 8.75 -7.39 -5.29
N ALA A 312 10.01 -7.56 -4.88
CA ALA A 312 10.88 -6.48 -4.44
C ALA A 312 12.34 -6.77 -4.80
N THR A 313 13.12 -5.71 -5.00
CA THR A 313 14.59 -5.80 -5.13
C THR A 313 15.25 -4.76 -4.23
N PHE A 314 16.40 -5.11 -3.72
CA PHE A 314 17.17 -4.30 -2.80
C PHE A 314 18.63 -4.25 -3.21
N VAL A 315 19.28 -3.14 -2.93
CA VAL A 315 20.73 -3.00 -3.06
C VAL A 315 21.32 -3.02 -1.65
N THR A 316 22.17 -3.98 -1.36
CA THR A 316 22.85 -4.13 -0.07
C THR A 316 23.90 -3.05 0.15
N SER A 317 24.39 -2.93 1.37
CA SER A 317 25.43 -1.96 1.74
C SER A 317 26.73 -2.13 0.94
N ASP A 318 27.01 -3.35 0.45
CA ASP A 318 28.17 -3.72 -0.39
C ASP A 318 27.82 -3.82 -1.90
N ASP A 319 26.72 -3.17 -2.32
CA ASP A 319 26.25 -3.07 -3.71
C ASP A 319 25.88 -4.42 -4.38
N LYS A 320 25.57 -5.44 -3.61
CA LYS A 320 24.93 -6.64 -4.16
C LYS A 320 23.43 -6.38 -4.34
N VAL A 321 22.81 -7.13 -5.21
CA VAL A 321 21.39 -7.06 -5.49
C VAL A 321 20.69 -8.29 -4.92
N ILE A 322 19.73 -8.08 -4.02
CA ILE A 322 18.82 -9.14 -3.54
C ILE A 322 17.49 -8.98 -4.26
N ALA A 323 17.02 -10.06 -4.89
CA ALA A 323 15.71 -10.15 -5.49
C ALA A 323 14.83 -11.12 -4.70
N VAL A 324 13.61 -10.68 -4.40
CA VAL A 324 12.61 -11.42 -3.62
C VAL A 324 11.32 -11.52 -4.42
N GLY A 325 10.75 -12.72 -4.48
CA GLY A 325 9.49 -12.92 -5.19
C GLY A 325 9.14 -14.40 -5.35
N ASN A 326 8.11 -14.68 -6.11
CA ASN A 326 7.74 -16.04 -6.49
C ASN A 326 8.63 -16.48 -7.67
N ILE A 327 9.96 -16.43 -7.49
CA ILE A 327 10.98 -16.61 -8.50
C ILE A 327 11.41 -18.08 -8.51
N THR A 328 11.46 -18.68 -9.70
CA THR A 328 11.90 -20.05 -9.92
C THR A 328 13.22 -20.15 -10.70
N GLN A 329 13.56 -19.12 -11.47
CA GLN A 329 14.77 -19.13 -12.29
C GLN A 329 15.45 -17.75 -12.32
N TYR A 330 16.75 -17.77 -12.12
CA TYR A 330 17.65 -16.70 -12.54
C TYR A 330 17.84 -16.77 -14.06
N CYS A 331 18.03 -15.63 -14.71
CA CYS A 331 18.21 -15.55 -16.15
C CYS A 331 19.30 -14.54 -16.50
N LYS A 332 20.16 -14.91 -17.47
CA LYS A 332 21.13 -14.01 -18.09
C LYS A 332 21.20 -14.22 -19.61
N ILE A 333 21.70 -13.23 -20.33
CA ILE A 333 22.02 -13.38 -21.76
C ILE A 333 23.31 -14.19 -21.87
N ASP A 334 23.25 -15.28 -22.63
CA ASP A 334 24.41 -16.10 -22.99
C ASP A 334 25.03 -15.51 -24.27
N ILE A 335 26.12 -14.77 -24.07
CA ILE A 335 26.78 -14.04 -25.16
C ILE A 335 27.38 -15.01 -26.19
N ASP A 336 27.92 -16.14 -25.71
CA ASP A 336 28.63 -17.09 -26.57
C ASP A 336 27.70 -17.85 -27.53
N ARG A 337 26.47 -18.04 -27.12
CA ARG A 337 25.41 -18.67 -27.94
C ARG A 337 24.53 -17.65 -28.67
N SER A 338 24.76 -16.34 -28.48
CA SER A 338 23.92 -15.27 -29.06
C SER A 338 24.38 -14.89 -30.47
N TYR A 339 23.41 -14.45 -31.26
CA TYR A 339 23.61 -13.80 -32.55
C TYR A 339 23.20 -12.33 -32.45
N ALA A 340 23.65 -11.51 -33.40
CA ALA A 340 23.32 -10.07 -33.40
C ALA A 340 21.78 -9.80 -33.49
N GLU A 341 21.09 -10.68 -34.22
CA GLU A 341 19.64 -10.58 -34.44
C GLU A 341 18.81 -11.37 -33.42
N GLU A 342 19.44 -12.28 -32.64
CA GLU A 342 18.75 -13.17 -31.71
C GLU A 342 19.64 -13.50 -30.53
N LEU A 343 19.25 -13.07 -29.34
CA LEU A 343 19.98 -13.35 -28.12
C LEU A 343 19.58 -14.68 -27.51
N ALA A 344 20.56 -15.48 -27.12
CA ALA A 344 20.36 -16.70 -26.33
C ALA A 344 20.30 -16.37 -24.83
N TYR A 345 19.57 -17.17 -24.09
CA TYR A 345 19.42 -17.00 -22.65
C TYR A 345 19.82 -18.27 -21.90
N GLU A 346 20.45 -18.08 -20.77
CA GLU A 346 20.78 -19.14 -19.81
C GLU A 346 19.92 -18.98 -18.57
N PHE A 347 19.37 -20.10 -18.10
CA PHE A 347 18.51 -20.17 -16.93
C PHE A 347 19.13 -21.06 -15.85
N THR A 348 19.18 -20.54 -14.62
CA THR A 348 19.64 -21.29 -13.45
C THR A 348 18.49 -21.40 -12.46
N PRO A 349 18.09 -22.63 -12.01
CA PRO A 349 17.07 -22.78 -11.00
C PRO A 349 17.44 -22.08 -9.70
N VAL A 350 16.51 -21.30 -9.15
CA VAL A 350 16.62 -20.62 -7.85
C VAL A 350 15.28 -20.70 -7.13
N LYS A 351 15.23 -20.37 -5.85
CA LYS A 351 13.97 -20.42 -5.08
C LYS A 351 13.76 -19.14 -4.29
N THR A 352 12.77 -18.36 -4.74
CA THR A 352 12.15 -17.21 -4.05
C THR A 352 13.06 -16.03 -3.72
N VAL A 353 14.27 -16.24 -3.23
CA VAL A 353 15.24 -15.20 -2.92
C VAL A 353 16.58 -15.56 -3.52
N LEU A 354 17.14 -14.65 -4.28
CA LEU A 354 18.49 -14.79 -4.84
C LEU A 354 19.30 -13.52 -4.64
N ARG A 355 20.62 -13.65 -4.72
CA ARG A 355 21.55 -12.53 -4.67
C ARG A 355 22.42 -12.50 -5.93
N MET A 356 22.68 -11.32 -6.43
CA MET A 356 23.56 -11.07 -7.56
C MET A 356 24.60 -10.01 -7.15
N ASN A 357 25.73 -9.98 -7.88
CA ASN A 357 26.64 -8.87 -7.76
C ASN A 357 26.11 -7.61 -8.49
N ASN A 358 26.84 -6.50 -8.44
CA ASN A 358 26.46 -5.23 -9.07
C ASN A 358 26.51 -5.23 -10.62
N LEU A 359 26.92 -6.33 -11.23
CA LEU A 359 26.87 -6.56 -12.69
C LEU A 359 25.81 -7.60 -13.09
N GLY A 360 25.06 -8.11 -12.12
CA GLY A 360 23.97 -9.06 -12.35
C GLY A 360 24.36 -10.52 -12.30
N ALA A 361 25.62 -10.87 -12.07
CA ALA A 361 26.04 -12.28 -11.96
C ALA A 361 25.49 -12.90 -10.67
N LEU A 362 24.90 -14.11 -10.79
CA LEU A 362 24.33 -14.85 -9.68
C LEU A 362 25.41 -15.21 -8.64
N ASP A 363 25.09 -15.00 -7.38
CA ASP A 363 25.86 -15.51 -6.24
C ASP A 363 25.33 -16.93 -5.92
N GLU A 364 25.99 -17.93 -6.47
CA GLU A 364 25.54 -19.32 -6.42
C GLU A 364 25.61 -19.93 -5.00
N ASP A 365 26.43 -19.36 -4.11
CA ASP A 365 26.54 -19.83 -2.74
C ASP A 365 25.47 -19.22 -1.82
N TYR A 366 24.88 -18.11 -2.23
CA TYR A 366 23.81 -17.48 -1.45
C TYR A 366 22.53 -18.31 -1.50
N ARG A 367 22.10 -18.82 -0.36
CA ARG A 367 20.94 -19.70 -0.21
C ARG A 367 20.99 -20.99 -1.02
N LYS A 368 22.20 -21.49 -1.27
CA LYS A 368 22.41 -22.77 -1.94
C LYS A 368 21.66 -23.90 -1.23
N ASN A 369 20.92 -24.69 -2.00
CA ASN A 369 20.13 -25.84 -1.50
C ASN A 369 19.03 -25.48 -0.48
N LYS A 370 18.60 -24.23 -0.39
CA LYS A 370 17.47 -23.80 0.44
C LYS A 370 16.14 -23.99 -0.31
N GLU A 371 15.06 -24.30 0.42
CA GLU A 371 13.75 -24.60 -0.20
C GLU A 371 12.95 -23.35 -0.57
N GLY A 372 13.18 -22.23 0.14
CA GLY A 372 12.45 -20.99 -0.06
C GLY A 372 11.05 -21.00 0.58
N VAL A 373 10.14 -20.25 -0.02
CA VAL A 373 8.77 -20.05 0.50
C VAL A 373 7.84 -21.17 0.03
N ASN A 374 7.06 -21.72 0.97
CA ASN A 374 5.83 -22.43 0.66
C ASN A 374 4.65 -21.48 0.85
N GLY A 375 4.13 -20.95 -0.24
CA GLY A 375 3.09 -19.94 -0.26
C GLY A 375 3.36 -18.85 -1.30
N VAL A 376 2.81 -17.67 -1.10
CA VAL A 376 2.92 -16.53 -2.03
C VAL A 376 3.49 -15.32 -1.30
N ILE A 377 4.59 -14.79 -1.82
CA ILE A 377 5.18 -13.53 -1.36
C ILE A 377 4.36 -12.37 -1.92
N GLN A 378 3.97 -11.43 -1.06
CA GLN A 378 3.21 -10.24 -1.42
C GLN A 378 4.03 -8.96 -1.37
N ASP A 379 4.90 -8.82 -0.36
CA ASP A 379 5.74 -7.64 -0.18
C ASP A 379 6.99 -7.99 0.65
N ALA A 380 7.99 -7.10 0.65
CA ALA A 380 9.20 -7.23 1.45
C ALA A 380 9.83 -5.87 1.71
N TYR A 381 10.69 -5.78 2.73
CA TYR A 381 11.63 -4.66 2.91
C TYR A 381 13.01 -5.17 3.34
N MET A 382 14.01 -4.34 3.17
CA MET A 382 15.37 -4.56 3.67
C MET A 382 15.70 -3.51 4.73
N ASP A 383 16.18 -3.97 5.88
CA ASP A 383 16.60 -3.10 6.97
C ASP A 383 18.04 -2.57 6.79
N GLU A 384 18.53 -1.81 7.76
CA GLU A 384 19.86 -1.18 7.75
C GLU A 384 21.04 -2.15 7.96
N GLU A 385 20.78 -3.41 8.26
CA GLU A 385 21.79 -4.49 8.38
C GLU A 385 21.76 -5.46 7.20
N ASP A 386 21.11 -5.05 6.11
CA ASP A 386 20.88 -5.87 4.93
C ASP A 386 20.03 -7.13 5.21
N GLY A 387 19.33 -7.18 6.34
CA GLY A 387 18.32 -8.19 6.63
C GLY A 387 17.04 -7.92 5.84
N VAL A 388 16.42 -8.98 5.32
CA VAL A 388 15.21 -8.87 4.51
C VAL A 388 14.03 -9.49 5.24
N VAL A 389 12.98 -8.69 5.45
CA VAL A 389 11.68 -9.17 5.95
C VAL A 389 10.74 -9.40 4.78
N ILE A 390 10.19 -10.59 4.72
CA ILE A 390 9.33 -11.09 3.65
C ILE A 390 7.96 -11.38 4.24
N VAL A 391 6.91 -10.92 3.58
CA VAL A 391 5.51 -11.11 4.01
C VAL A 391 4.64 -11.60 2.87
N GLY A 392 3.55 -12.27 3.24
CA GLY A 392 2.61 -12.77 2.23
C GLY A 392 1.53 -13.65 2.80
N SER A 393 1.10 -14.63 2.00
CA SER A 393 0.37 -15.82 2.41
C SER A 393 1.37 -16.97 2.44
N ILE A 394 2.12 -17.08 3.54
CA ILE A 394 3.30 -17.93 3.68
C ILE A 394 3.11 -18.88 4.85
N ASN A 395 3.10 -20.18 4.56
CA ASN A 395 3.02 -21.23 5.59
C ASN A 395 4.40 -21.55 6.16
N SER A 396 5.38 -21.78 5.29
CA SER A 396 6.73 -22.10 5.71
C SER A 396 7.80 -21.45 4.82
N PHE A 397 8.99 -21.30 5.40
CA PHE A 397 10.20 -20.84 4.72
C PHE A 397 11.34 -21.80 5.07
N ASP A 398 12.00 -22.38 4.07
CA ASP A 398 13.03 -23.41 4.24
C ASP A 398 12.56 -24.57 5.15
N GLY A 399 11.29 -24.99 5.03
CA GLY A 399 10.69 -26.05 5.84
C GLY A 399 10.25 -25.63 7.26
N ILE A 400 10.53 -24.40 7.68
CA ILE A 400 10.15 -23.88 9.00
C ILE A 400 8.85 -23.06 8.89
N ASN A 401 7.88 -23.31 9.78
CA ASN A 401 6.65 -22.54 9.84
C ASN A 401 6.91 -21.08 10.24
N VAL A 402 6.39 -20.12 9.48
CA VAL A 402 6.69 -18.69 9.65
C VAL A 402 5.45 -17.79 9.74
N ASN A 403 4.24 -18.34 9.62
CA ASN A 403 2.97 -17.65 9.82
C ASN A 403 2.89 -16.26 9.14
N ASN A 404 3.08 -16.27 7.82
CA ASN A 404 2.93 -15.11 6.94
C ASN A 404 4.04 -14.05 6.98
N ILE A 405 5.06 -14.20 7.84
CA ILE A 405 6.18 -13.29 7.96
C ILE A 405 7.48 -14.01 8.34
N VAL A 406 8.58 -13.65 7.71
CA VAL A 406 9.92 -14.16 8.04
C VAL A 406 10.97 -13.08 7.81
N ARG A 407 12.01 -13.03 8.64
CA ARG A 407 13.24 -12.25 8.40
C ARG A 407 14.38 -13.19 8.08
N ILE A 408 15.13 -12.89 7.03
CA ILE A 408 16.43 -13.49 6.75
C ILE A 408 17.55 -12.47 7.01
N ASP A 409 18.68 -12.93 7.48
CA ASP A 409 19.87 -12.10 7.67
C ASP A 409 20.57 -11.80 6.32
N LYS A 410 21.62 -10.98 6.34
CA LYS A 410 22.42 -10.64 5.15
C LYS A 410 23.04 -11.85 4.43
N ASN A 411 23.19 -12.98 5.11
CA ASN A 411 23.71 -14.22 4.54
C ASN A 411 22.60 -15.12 3.99
N GLY A 412 21.32 -14.72 4.13
CA GLY A 412 20.16 -15.45 3.64
C GLY A 412 19.66 -16.53 4.60
N ASN A 413 20.11 -16.58 5.85
CA ASN A 413 19.62 -17.50 6.86
C ASN A 413 18.42 -16.91 7.60
N ILE A 414 17.50 -17.75 8.06
CA ILE A 414 16.39 -17.32 8.90
C ILE A 414 16.93 -16.71 10.20
N ASP A 415 16.47 -15.51 10.52
CA ASP A 415 16.73 -14.87 11.80
C ASP A 415 15.89 -15.54 12.89
N GLN A 416 16.51 -16.37 13.69
CA GLN A 416 15.85 -17.15 14.73
C GLN A 416 15.28 -16.27 15.85
N GLN A 417 15.94 -15.16 16.17
CA GLN A 417 15.44 -14.25 17.21
C GLN A 417 14.18 -13.51 16.73
N PHE A 418 14.18 -13.04 15.48
CA PHE A 418 13.00 -12.44 14.88
C PHE A 418 11.83 -13.44 14.84
N LEU A 419 12.12 -14.70 14.44
CA LEU A 419 11.11 -15.77 14.40
C LEU A 419 10.50 -16.04 15.78
N GLN A 420 11.29 -16.04 16.83
CA GLN A 420 10.81 -16.15 18.22
C GLN A 420 9.94 -14.96 18.62
N ASN A 421 10.36 -13.73 18.27
CA ASN A 421 9.68 -12.51 18.67
C ASN A 421 8.32 -12.32 17.98
N ILE A 422 8.17 -12.74 16.73
CA ILE A 422 6.86 -12.71 16.04
C ILE A 422 5.87 -13.74 16.60
N GLY A 423 6.36 -14.76 17.33
CA GLY A 423 5.54 -15.81 17.96
C GLY A 423 4.65 -16.53 16.96
N THR A 424 3.32 -16.47 17.16
CA THR A 424 2.35 -17.08 16.25
C THR A 424 2.15 -16.30 14.93
N GLY A 425 2.79 -15.14 14.77
CA GLY A 425 2.66 -14.32 13.56
C GLY A 425 1.23 -13.81 13.31
N ALA A 426 0.90 -13.61 12.04
CA ALA A 426 -0.43 -13.18 11.62
C ALA A 426 -1.34 -14.39 11.33
N ASN A 427 -2.59 -14.35 11.80
CA ASN A 427 -3.59 -15.39 11.53
C ASN A 427 -4.18 -15.32 10.11
N GLY A 428 -3.71 -14.42 9.25
CA GLY A 428 -4.12 -14.26 7.85
C GLY A 428 -3.03 -13.60 7.02
N ALA A 429 -3.26 -13.48 5.71
CA ALA A 429 -2.28 -12.96 4.77
C ALA A 429 -1.86 -11.51 5.07
N ILE A 430 -0.56 -11.23 5.01
CA ILE A 430 -0.01 -9.88 5.07
C ILE A 430 0.22 -9.41 3.63
N THR A 431 -0.47 -8.35 3.21
CA THR A 431 -0.44 -7.88 1.82
C THR A 431 0.58 -6.77 1.57
N LYS A 432 0.92 -6.01 2.61
CA LYS A 432 1.87 -4.90 2.54
C LYS A 432 2.69 -4.78 3.79
N ILE A 433 3.94 -4.36 3.61
CA ILE A 433 4.82 -3.98 4.71
C ILE A 433 5.58 -2.71 4.34
N ARG A 434 5.68 -1.76 5.27
CA ARG A 434 6.44 -0.52 5.11
C ARG A 434 7.32 -0.30 6.32
N TYR A 435 8.61 -0.23 6.09
CA TYR A 435 9.61 -0.03 7.12
C TYR A 435 10.12 1.41 7.15
N ASN A 436 10.10 2.00 8.32
CA ASN A 436 10.69 3.30 8.58
C ASN A 436 12.08 3.12 9.21
N LYS A 437 13.13 3.34 8.42
CA LYS A 437 14.54 3.18 8.86
C LYS A 437 14.89 4.10 10.03
N LYS A 438 14.38 5.35 10.06
CA LYS A 438 14.65 6.32 11.12
C LYS A 438 14.05 5.89 12.44
N ARG A 439 12.85 5.32 12.43
CA ARG A 439 12.12 4.86 13.62
C ARG A 439 12.41 3.40 13.95
N LYS A 440 13.01 2.66 13.06
CA LYS A 440 13.25 1.20 13.16
C LYS A 440 11.96 0.42 13.44
N LYS A 441 10.89 0.80 12.76
CA LYS A 441 9.56 0.20 12.92
C LYS A 441 8.94 -0.12 11.56
N ALA A 442 8.14 -1.18 11.53
CA ALA A 442 7.43 -1.61 10.33
C ALA A 442 5.91 -1.54 10.54
N MET A 443 5.19 -1.03 9.55
CA MET A 443 3.73 -1.13 9.46
C MET A 443 3.37 -2.30 8.57
N LEU A 444 2.58 -3.23 9.09
CA LEU A 444 2.02 -4.35 8.35
C LEU A 444 0.55 -4.09 8.08
N VAL A 445 0.11 -4.42 6.87
CA VAL A 445 -1.28 -4.33 6.45
C VAL A 445 -1.69 -5.62 5.77
N GLY A 446 -2.90 -6.13 6.05
CA GLY A 446 -3.34 -7.37 5.46
C GLY A 446 -4.75 -7.82 5.85
N MET A 447 -5.01 -9.08 5.60
CA MET A 447 -6.31 -9.73 5.86
C MET A 447 -6.25 -10.59 7.13
N PHE A 448 -5.66 -10.04 8.20
CA PHE A 448 -5.51 -10.72 9.48
C PHE A 448 -6.27 -9.96 10.57
N THR A 449 -6.75 -10.68 11.57
CA THR A 449 -7.49 -10.12 12.72
C THR A 449 -6.69 -10.19 14.01
N GLU A 450 -5.56 -10.92 13.97
CA GLU A 450 -4.70 -11.14 15.11
C GLU A 450 -3.24 -11.26 14.67
N PHE A 451 -2.32 -10.71 15.44
CA PHE A 451 -0.88 -10.89 15.29
C PHE A 451 -0.26 -11.24 16.65
N ASN A 452 0.39 -12.39 16.73
CA ASN A 452 0.99 -12.95 17.97
C ASN A 452 0.04 -12.87 19.19
N GLY A 453 -1.22 -13.34 19.03
CA GLY A 453 -2.23 -13.31 20.08
C GLY A 453 -2.81 -11.92 20.38
N VAL A 454 -2.34 -10.84 19.72
CA VAL A 454 -2.85 -9.48 19.90
C VAL A 454 -3.92 -9.19 18.84
N PRO A 455 -5.17 -8.92 19.23
CA PRO A 455 -6.23 -8.54 18.29
C PRO A 455 -5.86 -7.24 17.56
N CYS A 456 -6.00 -7.26 16.22
CA CYS A 456 -5.77 -6.11 15.36
C CYS A 456 -6.60 -6.24 14.08
N SER A 457 -7.11 -5.14 13.56
CA SER A 457 -8.02 -5.14 12.39
C SER A 457 -7.22 -4.98 11.09
N GLY A 458 -6.33 -5.92 10.80
CA GLY A 458 -5.54 -5.93 9.57
C GLY A 458 -4.39 -4.91 9.52
N VAL A 459 -4.09 -4.22 10.61
CA VAL A 459 -2.94 -3.31 10.69
C VAL A 459 -2.23 -3.48 12.02
N VAL A 460 -0.92 -3.68 11.99
CA VAL A 460 -0.08 -3.79 13.19
C VAL A 460 1.26 -3.09 12.98
N MET A 461 1.82 -2.53 14.04
CA MET A 461 3.17 -1.96 14.05
C MET A 461 4.11 -2.94 14.74
N LEU A 462 5.22 -3.24 14.09
CA LEU A 462 6.31 -4.03 14.67
C LEU A 462 7.55 -3.16 14.91
N ASN A 463 8.25 -3.47 15.97
CA ASN A 463 9.63 -3.05 16.14
C ASN A 463 10.52 -3.83 15.15
N ARG A 464 11.76 -3.35 14.93
CA ARG A 464 12.70 -4.00 14.00
C ARG A 464 12.98 -5.46 14.35
N ASP A 465 12.99 -5.80 15.63
CA ASP A 465 13.24 -7.16 16.13
C ASP A 465 12.06 -8.13 15.96
N GLY A 466 10.92 -7.67 15.41
CA GLY A 466 9.72 -8.47 15.18
C GLY A 466 8.71 -8.41 16.33
N THR A 467 9.00 -7.80 17.46
CA THR A 467 8.01 -7.61 18.54
C THR A 467 6.93 -6.62 18.15
N VAL A 468 5.68 -6.86 18.61
CA VAL A 468 4.59 -5.90 18.44
C VAL A 468 4.87 -4.63 19.22
N ASP A 469 4.72 -3.48 18.59
CA ASP A 469 4.85 -2.20 19.27
C ASP A 469 3.60 -1.90 20.09
N PRO A 470 3.69 -1.85 21.44
CA PRO A 470 2.53 -1.63 22.30
C PRO A 470 2.01 -0.19 22.26
N THR A 471 2.78 0.75 21.72
CA THR A 471 2.39 2.16 21.64
C THR A 471 1.43 2.43 20.48
N PHE A 472 1.41 1.57 19.46
CA PHE A 472 0.46 1.67 18.36
C PHE A 472 -0.83 0.93 18.71
N LYS A 473 -1.92 1.67 18.81
CA LYS A 473 -3.26 1.11 19.02
C LYS A 473 -4.15 1.49 17.85
N LEU A 474 -4.48 0.50 17.04
CA LEU A 474 -5.41 0.69 15.94
C LEU A 474 -6.83 0.85 16.52
N ARG A 475 -7.52 1.90 16.10
CA ARG A 475 -8.94 2.10 16.39
C ARG A 475 -9.79 1.28 15.43
N LYS A 476 -11.06 1.13 15.75
CA LYS A 476 -12.00 0.37 14.94
C LYS A 476 -12.15 1.03 13.56
N MET A 477 -11.98 0.24 12.51
CA MET A 477 -12.31 0.61 11.13
C MET A 477 -13.65 -0.03 10.76
N GLU A 478 -14.54 0.75 10.12
CA GLU A 478 -15.83 0.27 9.63
C GLU A 478 -15.99 0.55 8.14
N GLY A 479 -16.75 -0.31 7.46
CA GLY A 479 -17.08 -0.16 6.05
C GLY A 479 -15.96 -0.53 5.08
N GLY A 480 -14.87 -1.13 5.57
CA GLY A 480 -13.76 -1.57 4.73
C GLY A 480 -12.49 -1.89 5.51
N THR A 481 -11.38 -1.99 4.80
CA THR A 481 -10.07 -2.37 5.33
C THR A 481 -9.00 -1.36 4.92
N ALA A 482 -7.90 -1.31 5.67
CA ALA A 482 -6.69 -0.63 5.22
C ALA A 482 -6.02 -1.44 4.11
N ASN A 483 -5.44 -0.75 3.13
CA ASN A 483 -4.62 -1.34 2.07
C ASN A 483 -3.21 -0.75 2.02
N PHE A 484 -2.96 0.29 2.79
CA PHE A 484 -1.66 0.92 2.96
C PHE A 484 -1.55 1.56 4.35
N ALA A 485 -0.38 1.44 4.97
CA ALA A 485 -0.02 2.18 6.17
C ALA A 485 1.49 2.47 6.18
N THR A 486 1.87 3.65 6.65
CA THR A 486 3.28 4.03 6.81
C THR A 486 3.47 5.00 7.97
N ILE A 487 4.66 5.02 8.55
CA ILE A 487 5.06 5.97 9.60
C ILE A 487 5.78 7.14 8.93
N LEU A 488 5.41 8.38 9.25
CA LEU A 488 6.10 9.55 8.76
C LEU A 488 7.48 9.71 9.42
N ASN A 489 8.48 10.14 8.65
CA ASN A 489 9.87 10.22 9.12
C ASN A 489 10.06 11.24 10.25
N ASP A 490 9.40 12.38 10.17
CA ASP A 490 9.65 13.53 11.03
C ASP A 490 8.62 13.69 12.15
N HIS A 491 7.56 12.88 12.12
CA HIS A 491 6.47 12.91 13.08
C HIS A 491 6.12 11.50 13.54
N ASP A 492 5.56 11.37 14.75
CA ASP A 492 5.05 10.09 15.27
C ASP A 492 3.66 9.74 14.71
N PHE A 493 3.35 10.21 13.50
CA PHE A 493 2.08 9.96 12.83
C PHE A 493 2.16 8.76 11.89
N VAL A 494 1.08 8.00 11.88
CA VAL A 494 0.83 6.94 10.91
C VAL A 494 -0.17 7.43 9.87
N VAL A 495 0.21 7.34 8.60
CA VAL A 495 -0.71 7.58 7.48
C VAL A 495 -1.27 6.24 7.03
N MET A 496 -2.58 6.13 7.00
CA MET A 496 -3.29 4.95 6.49
C MET A 496 -4.25 5.35 5.37
N SER A 497 -4.38 4.47 4.40
CA SER A 497 -5.41 4.55 3.38
C SER A 497 -6.05 3.20 3.14
N GLY A 498 -7.29 3.20 2.63
CA GLY A 498 -8.03 1.97 2.40
C GLY A 498 -9.43 2.25 1.89
N THR A 499 -10.27 1.23 1.98
CA THR A 499 -11.69 1.30 1.62
C THR A 499 -12.60 1.60 2.81
N PHE A 500 -12.04 1.70 4.03
CA PHE A 500 -12.82 2.01 5.23
C PHE A 500 -13.46 3.40 5.12
N THR A 501 -14.70 3.50 5.60
CA THR A 501 -15.51 4.72 5.54
C THR A 501 -15.56 5.44 6.88
N LYS A 502 -15.18 4.76 7.97
CA LYS A 502 -15.15 5.31 9.32
C LYS A 502 -13.95 4.78 10.09
N TYR A 503 -13.35 5.64 10.88
CA TYR A 503 -12.24 5.35 11.77
C TYR A 503 -12.53 6.01 13.13
N ASP A 504 -12.75 5.22 14.17
CA ASP A 504 -13.14 5.68 15.52
C ASP A 504 -11.93 5.79 16.44
#